data_363b3879eab9e8a6c56b2616e1ae5d3f
#
_entry.id   363b3879eab9e8a6c56b2616e1ae5d3f
#
_cell.length_a   1.000
_cell.length_b   1.000
_cell.length_c   1.000
_cell.angle_alpha   90.00
_cell.angle_beta   90.00
_cell.angle_gamma   90.00
#
_symmetry.space_group_name_H-M   'P 1'
#
loop_
_entity.id
_entity.type
_entity.pdbx_description
1 polymer ?
#
loop_
_entity_poly.entity_id
_entity_poly.type
_entity_poly.pdbx_seq_one_letter_code
_entity_poly.pdbx_strand_id
1 'polypeptide(L)'
;MAVQKKGARRARRAPVAIEADQGHELLDLYIAELSRTPVLVAEAQKELARKMRNPRLSQPEKNQARAELISANLRFAFSVAKQYQNRGLSLEDLVGEANAGLCRAADKYDPDVGVNFISYAVWWIKQALHASITTKGRSVRLPLGRAGDLSRVVKAQAALRAALNREPTHDEIARACNLSPEIAESLAALVQPERSLDEPLESGTNSRAGGGRTLASVIGADEDADDRLPGRLEDEDRWNALRLALEPLPARDRQVLVLYYGLEGKEPMTLEQIGSMLGVTRERVRQLRDRAIAALRSGQATEVLRDWAA
;
A
#
# COMPACT_ATOMS: atom_id res chain seq x y z
N MET A 1 33.88 -46.01 35.96
CA MET A 1 32.51 -45.86 35.42
C MET A 1 32.39 -44.52 34.71
N ALA A 2 32.44 -44.53 33.37
CA ALA A 2 32.43 -43.32 32.57
C ALA A 2 30.99 -43.11 32.04
N VAL A 3 30.41 -41.94 32.34
CA VAL A 3 29.08 -41.53 31.87
C VAL A 3 29.27 -40.73 30.56
N GLN A 4 28.89 -41.36 29.45
CA GLN A 4 28.83 -40.73 28.11
C GLN A 4 27.65 -39.74 28.07
N LYS A 5 27.93 -38.47 27.88
CA LYS A 5 26.94 -37.45 27.49
C LYS A 5 26.70 -37.54 25.96
N LYS A 6 25.55 -38.07 25.56
CA LYS A 6 25.05 -37.99 24.18
C LYS A 6 24.59 -36.56 23.88
N GLY A 7 25.34 -35.84 23.05
CA GLY A 7 24.94 -34.55 22.50
C GLY A 7 23.82 -34.70 21.46
N ALA A 8 22.66 -34.14 21.71
CA ALA A 8 21.56 -34.05 20.78
C ALA A 8 21.92 -33.04 19.66
N ARG A 9 22.13 -33.50 18.46
CA ARG A 9 22.25 -32.69 17.24
C ARG A 9 20.89 -32.05 16.97
N ARG A 10 20.78 -30.73 17.21
CA ARG A 10 19.67 -29.92 16.74
C ARG A 10 19.62 -29.91 15.22
N ALA A 11 18.61 -30.52 14.63
CA ALA A 11 18.34 -30.45 13.20
C ALA A 11 18.10 -28.98 12.81
N ARG A 12 18.94 -28.46 11.95
CA ARG A 12 18.73 -27.16 11.29
C ARG A 12 17.50 -27.30 10.36
N ARG A 13 16.42 -26.60 10.69
CA ARG A 13 15.31 -26.37 9.77
C ARG A 13 15.85 -25.56 8.59
N ALA A 14 15.63 -26.08 7.38
CA ALA A 14 15.88 -25.34 6.15
C ALA A 14 14.91 -24.15 6.07
N PRO A 15 15.38 -22.96 5.70
CA PRO A 15 14.52 -21.81 5.48
C PRO A 15 13.78 -21.98 4.14
N VAL A 16 12.50 -21.60 4.13
CA VAL A 16 11.75 -21.37 2.89
C VAL A 16 12.35 -20.11 2.27
N ALA A 17 13.17 -20.32 1.26
CA ALA A 17 13.87 -19.28 0.53
C ALA A 17 13.40 -19.32 -0.92
N ILE A 18 12.86 -18.21 -1.43
CA ILE A 18 12.93 -18.00 -2.89
C ILE A 18 13.10 -16.51 -3.29
N GLU A 19 12.83 -15.49 -2.44
CA GLU A 19 13.05 -14.09 -2.86
C GLU A 19 13.98 -13.25 -1.95
N ALA A 20 14.29 -13.72 -0.76
CA ALA A 20 15.20 -13.05 0.17
C ALA A 20 16.71 -13.24 -0.18
N ASP A 21 17.04 -14.19 -1.06
CA ASP A 21 18.42 -14.62 -1.31
C ASP A 21 19.20 -13.67 -2.25
N GLN A 22 18.53 -13.09 -3.26
CA GLN A 22 19.20 -12.19 -4.21
C GLN A 22 19.60 -10.83 -3.60
N GLY A 23 18.83 -10.31 -2.66
CA GLY A 23 19.16 -9.07 -1.97
C GLY A 23 20.38 -9.24 -1.07
N HIS A 24 20.50 -10.35 -0.37
CA HIS A 24 21.64 -10.64 0.49
C HIS A 24 22.94 -10.83 -0.30
N GLU A 25 22.91 -11.50 -1.46
CA GLU A 25 24.08 -11.64 -2.34
C GLU A 25 24.60 -10.28 -2.84
N LEU A 26 23.70 -9.37 -3.27
CA LEU A 26 24.09 -8.04 -3.73
C LEU A 26 24.69 -7.19 -2.60
N LEU A 27 24.11 -7.27 -1.41
CA LEU A 27 24.64 -6.56 -0.24
C LEU A 27 26.01 -7.07 0.17
N ASP A 28 26.22 -8.39 0.13
CA ASP A 28 27.52 -9.02 0.46
C ASP A 28 28.59 -8.64 -0.55
N LEU A 29 28.27 -8.59 -1.85
CA LEU A 29 29.16 -8.09 -2.88
C LEU A 29 29.52 -6.62 -2.65
N TYR A 30 28.52 -5.79 -2.33
CA TYR A 30 28.73 -4.38 -2.00
C TYR A 30 29.66 -4.22 -0.79
N ILE A 31 29.47 -4.97 0.29
CA ILE A 31 30.33 -4.94 1.48
C ILE A 31 31.75 -5.40 1.15
N ALA A 32 31.89 -6.42 0.28
CA ALA A 32 33.19 -6.88 -0.17
C ALA A 32 33.95 -5.81 -0.96
N GLU A 33 33.27 -5.07 -1.84
CA GLU A 33 33.85 -3.93 -2.58
C GLU A 33 34.22 -2.78 -1.66
N LEU A 34 33.36 -2.42 -0.71
CA LEU A 34 33.64 -1.40 0.30
C LEU A 34 34.90 -1.73 1.11
N SER A 35 35.16 -3.01 1.37
CA SER A 35 36.34 -3.45 2.13
C SER A 35 37.66 -3.25 1.38
N ARG A 36 37.58 -3.19 0.03
CA ARG A 36 38.78 -2.97 -0.84
C ARG A 36 39.15 -1.51 -0.97
N THR A 37 38.20 -0.59 -0.71
CA THR A 37 38.43 0.85 -0.87
C THR A 37 39.26 1.40 0.28
N PRO A 38 40.39 2.07 0.02
CA PRO A 38 41.26 2.64 1.05
C PRO A 38 40.57 3.80 1.76
N VAL A 39 40.75 3.89 3.07
CA VAL A 39 40.25 5.02 3.87
C VAL A 39 41.22 6.18 3.71
N LEU A 40 40.71 7.35 3.32
CA LEU A 40 41.50 8.56 3.17
C LEU A 40 41.66 9.33 4.49
N VAL A 41 42.86 9.88 4.69
CA VAL A 41 43.13 10.78 5.82
C VAL A 41 42.41 12.12 5.61
N ALA A 42 42.12 12.84 6.69
CA ALA A 42 41.31 14.07 6.63
C ALA A 42 41.90 15.14 5.71
N GLU A 43 43.23 15.26 5.65
CA GLU A 43 43.93 16.19 4.76
C GLU A 43 43.70 15.84 3.28
N ALA A 44 43.82 14.56 2.93
CA ALA A 44 43.56 14.11 1.56
C ALA A 44 42.11 14.37 1.13
N GLN A 45 41.14 14.19 2.07
CA GLN A 45 39.73 14.51 1.79
C GLN A 45 39.53 16.02 1.52
N LYS A 46 40.22 16.90 2.27
CA LYS A 46 40.20 18.36 2.04
C LYS A 46 40.83 18.72 0.71
N GLU A 47 41.92 18.07 0.32
CA GLU A 47 42.56 18.31 -0.99
C GLU A 47 41.67 17.92 -2.14
N LEU A 48 40.98 16.77 -2.06
CA LEU A 48 39.98 16.35 -3.05
C LEU A 48 38.83 17.35 -3.15
N ALA A 49 38.34 17.84 -2.02
CA ALA A 49 37.30 18.86 -2.01
C ALA A 49 37.77 20.20 -2.63
N ARG A 50 39.02 20.61 -2.40
CA ARG A 50 39.61 21.77 -3.07
C ARG A 50 39.73 21.58 -4.57
N LYS A 51 40.11 20.38 -5.05
CA LYS A 51 40.13 20.04 -6.47
C LYS A 51 38.76 20.18 -7.10
N MET A 52 37.70 19.70 -6.44
CA MET A 52 36.30 19.82 -6.93
C MET A 52 35.88 21.28 -7.13
N ARG A 53 36.34 22.20 -6.29
CA ARG A 53 36.02 23.65 -6.35
C ARG A 53 36.94 24.46 -7.25
N ASN A 54 38.08 23.93 -7.68
CA ASN A 54 39.03 24.66 -8.46
C ASN A 54 38.48 25.02 -9.87
N PRO A 55 38.30 26.27 -10.21
CA PRO A 55 37.78 26.69 -11.51
C PRO A 55 38.73 26.34 -12.69
N ARG A 56 40.01 26.10 -12.41
CA ARG A 56 41.03 25.80 -13.45
C ARG A 56 41.02 24.34 -13.89
N LEU A 57 40.39 23.44 -13.14
CA LEU A 57 40.30 22.01 -13.48
C LEU A 57 39.16 21.74 -14.43
N SER A 58 39.36 20.76 -15.32
CA SER A 58 38.33 20.30 -16.24
C SER A 58 37.21 19.58 -15.49
N GLN A 59 36.02 19.51 -16.10
CA GLN A 59 34.85 18.83 -15.49
C GLN A 59 35.13 17.34 -15.19
N PRO A 60 35.80 16.56 -16.07
CA PRO A 60 36.13 15.17 -15.76
C PRO A 60 37.06 15.03 -14.55
N GLU A 61 38.05 15.89 -14.37
CA GLU A 61 38.94 15.88 -13.20
C GLU A 61 38.19 16.19 -11.90
N LYS A 62 37.24 17.11 -11.93
CA LYS A 62 36.36 17.41 -10.79
C LYS A 62 35.46 16.21 -10.45
N ASN A 63 34.88 15.55 -11.46
CA ASN A 63 34.04 14.37 -11.26
C ASN A 63 34.85 13.19 -10.70
N GLN A 64 36.12 13.04 -11.12
CA GLN A 64 37.02 12.02 -10.59
C GLN A 64 37.31 12.27 -9.10
N ALA A 65 37.70 13.51 -8.74
CA ALA A 65 37.94 13.90 -7.34
C ALA A 65 36.67 13.70 -6.47
N ARG A 66 35.50 14.01 -7.01
CA ARG A 66 34.20 13.76 -6.35
C ARG A 66 33.98 12.26 -6.11
N ALA A 67 34.17 11.44 -7.14
CA ALA A 67 33.99 10.00 -7.04
C ALA A 67 34.95 9.39 -6.00
N GLU A 68 36.22 9.82 -5.98
CA GLU A 68 37.23 9.36 -5.03
C GLU A 68 36.85 9.74 -3.58
N LEU A 69 36.41 11.00 -3.35
CA LEU A 69 35.93 11.44 -2.03
C LEU A 69 34.73 10.64 -1.55
N ILE A 70 33.77 10.39 -2.42
CA ILE A 70 32.55 9.60 -2.08
C ILE A 70 32.95 8.15 -1.80
N SER A 71 33.72 7.49 -2.68
CA SER A 71 34.10 6.08 -2.55
C SER A 71 34.86 5.81 -1.24
N ALA A 72 35.76 6.68 -0.85
CA ALA A 72 36.52 6.57 0.39
C ALA A 72 35.63 6.63 1.66
N ASN A 73 34.44 7.22 1.56
CA ASN A 73 33.53 7.44 2.69
C ASN A 73 32.26 6.55 2.65
N LEU A 74 32.09 5.67 1.67
CA LEU A 74 30.93 4.76 1.59
C LEU A 74 30.83 3.82 2.81
N ARG A 75 31.96 3.33 3.33
CA ARG A 75 31.99 2.50 4.55
C ARG A 75 31.37 3.22 5.75
N PHE A 76 31.64 4.53 5.84
CA PHE A 76 31.05 5.36 6.89
C PHE A 76 29.55 5.52 6.69
N ALA A 77 29.08 5.82 5.47
CA ALA A 77 27.66 5.91 5.14
C ALA A 77 26.92 4.60 5.47
N PHE A 78 27.51 3.45 5.12
CA PHE A 78 26.98 2.13 5.46
C PHE A 78 26.88 1.93 6.99
N SER A 79 27.90 2.32 7.76
CA SER A 79 27.87 2.20 9.22
C SER A 79 26.76 3.03 9.87
N VAL A 80 26.45 4.20 9.31
CA VAL A 80 25.35 5.05 9.76
C VAL A 80 24.00 4.43 9.35
N ALA A 81 23.86 3.96 8.10
CA ALA A 81 22.63 3.30 7.63
C ALA A 81 22.24 2.10 8.50
N LYS A 82 23.20 1.27 8.91
CA LYS A 82 22.98 0.12 9.79
C LYS A 82 22.33 0.48 11.13
N GLN A 83 22.52 1.68 11.66
CA GLN A 83 21.88 2.13 12.90
C GLN A 83 20.39 2.43 12.75
N TYR A 84 19.89 2.51 11.51
CA TYR A 84 18.50 2.82 11.19
C TYR A 84 17.70 1.60 10.73
N GLN A 85 18.25 0.39 10.83
CA GLN A 85 17.54 -0.87 10.54
C GLN A 85 16.28 -1.02 11.40
N ASN A 86 15.35 -1.86 10.94
CA ASN A 86 14.08 -2.18 11.61
C ASN A 86 13.14 -0.97 11.80
N ARG A 87 13.19 -0.01 10.89
CA ARG A 87 12.34 1.19 10.90
C ARG A 87 11.42 1.29 9.67
N GLY A 88 11.07 0.14 9.07
CA GLY A 88 10.15 0.08 7.94
C GLY A 88 10.81 0.13 6.56
N LEU A 89 12.15 0.21 6.49
CA LEU A 89 12.90 0.12 5.23
C LEU A 89 13.91 -1.03 5.28
N SER A 90 14.18 -1.63 4.12
CA SER A 90 15.24 -2.62 3.95
C SER A 90 16.62 -2.00 4.18
N LEU A 91 17.65 -2.81 4.48
CA LEU A 91 19.01 -2.28 4.63
C LEU A 91 19.56 -1.75 3.31
N GLU A 92 19.22 -2.38 2.20
CA GLU A 92 19.62 -1.97 0.85
C GLU A 92 19.09 -0.56 0.54
N ASP A 93 17.83 -0.30 0.82
CA ASP A 93 17.20 1.01 0.64
C ASP A 93 17.84 2.07 1.54
N LEU A 94 18.09 1.73 2.81
CA LEU A 94 18.75 2.62 3.75
C LEU A 94 20.17 2.96 3.28
N VAL A 95 20.92 2.01 2.75
CA VAL A 95 22.26 2.23 2.19
C VAL A 95 22.18 3.13 0.95
N GLY A 96 21.23 2.90 0.05
CA GLY A 96 20.98 3.75 -1.11
C GLY A 96 20.74 5.21 -0.73
N GLU A 97 19.85 5.43 0.25
CA GLU A 97 19.54 6.78 0.75
C GLU A 97 20.70 7.44 1.52
N ALA A 98 21.47 6.65 2.27
CA ALA A 98 22.68 7.12 2.94
C ALA A 98 23.74 7.57 1.92
N ASN A 99 23.94 6.80 0.85
CA ASN A 99 24.85 7.14 -0.24
C ASN A 99 24.38 8.40 -0.99
N ALA A 100 23.08 8.56 -1.24
CA ALA A 100 22.53 9.78 -1.80
C ALA A 100 22.73 11.00 -0.89
N GLY A 101 22.63 10.82 0.43
CA GLY A 101 22.99 11.84 1.42
C GLY A 101 24.48 12.20 1.38
N LEU A 102 25.36 11.22 1.29
CA LEU A 102 26.79 11.40 1.16
C LEU A 102 27.18 12.16 -0.12
N CYS A 103 26.55 11.84 -1.25
CA CYS A 103 26.74 12.56 -2.52
C CYS A 103 26.37 14.04 -2.38
N ARG A 104 25.21 14.33 -1.77
CA ARG A 104 24.79 15.72 -1.49
C ARG A 104 25.76 16.46 -0.56
N ALA A 105 26.32 15.76 0.42
CA ALA A 105 27.33 16.31 1.31
C ALA A 105 28.61 16.66 0.53
N ALA A 106 29.09 15.77 -0.35
CA ALA A 106 30.28 16.02 -1.17
C ALA A 106 30.13 17.24 -2.07
N ASP A 107 28.95 17.44 -2.67
CA ASP A 107 28.66 18.58 -3.55
C ASP A 107 28.65 19.93 -2.81
N LYS A 108 28.25 19.91 -1.53
CA LYS A 108 28.09 21.15 -0.73
C LYS A 108 29.24 21.43 0.25
N TYR A 109 30.14 20.46 0.44
CA TYR A 109 31.21 20.57 1.42
C TYR A 109 32.20 21.69 1.07
N ASP A 110 32.51 22.49 2.08
CA ASP A 110 33.55 23.54 2.00
C ASP A 110 34.75 23.17 2.87
N PRO A 111 35.92 22.88 2.26
CA PRO A 111 37.13 22.51 2.99
C PRO A 111 37.73 23.65 3.80
N ASP A 112 37.43 24.92 3.44
CA ASP A 112 38.06 26.10 4.04
C ASP A 112 37.38 26.55 5.35
N VAL A 113 36.18 26.01 5.67
CA VAL A 113 35.48 26.23 6.95
C VAL A 113 36.16 25.53 8.13
N GLY A 114 37.11 24.62 7.88
CA GLY A 114 37.90 23.95 8.93
C GLY A 114 37.27 22.69 9.52
N VAL A 115 36.03 22.34 9.17
CA VAL A 115 35.35 21.13 9.63
C VAL A 115 35.81 19.93 8.81
N ASN A 116 35.92 18.75 9.41
CA ASN A 116 36.20 17.51 8.71
C ASN A 116 35.01 17.06 7.88
N PHE A 117 35.23 16.48 6.69
CA PHE A 117 34.19 16.04 5.78
C PHE A 117 33.23 15.06 6.44
N ILE A 118 33.72 14.09 7.19
CA ILE A 118 32.87 13.09 7.89
C ILE A 118 31.88 13.76 8.85
N SER A 119 32.33 14.74 9.64
CA SER A 119 31.48 15.48 10.57
C SER A 119 30.40 16.29 9.88
N TYR A 120 30.70 16.82 8.69
CA TYR A 120 29.71 17.49 7.86
C TYR A 120 28.74 16.50 7.18
N ALA A 121 29.24 15.41 6.64
CA ALA A 121 28.48 14.42 5.91
C ALA A 121 27.44 13.71 6.78
N VAL A 122 27.71 13.48 8.08
CA VAL A 122 26.76 12.87 9.03
C VAL A 122 25.40 13.55 8.99
N TRP A 123 25.35 14.87 8.93
CA TRP A 123 24.10 15.63 8.91
C TRP A 123 23.27 15.34 7.66
N TRP A 124 23.91 15.30 6.49
CA TRP A 124 23.26 15.03 5.22
C TRP A 124 22.77 13.57 5.13
N ILE A 125 23.60 12.64 5.62
CA ILE A 125 23.24 11.22 5.65
C ILE A 125 22.04 11.01 6.58
N LYS A 126 22.09 11.55 7.81
CA LYS A 126 20.97 11.44 8.76
C LYS A 126 19.70 12.09 8.22
N GLN A 127 19.81 13.25 7.61
CA GLN A 127 18.68 13.95 7.00
C GLN A 127 18.04 13.10 5.88
N ALA A 128 18.87 12.49 5.00
CA ALA A 128 18.39 11.63 3.94
C ALA A 128 17.66 10.38 4.49
N LEU A 129 18.26 9.72 5.49
CA LEU A 129 17.67 8.56 6.14
C LEU A 129 16.34 8.90 6.84
N HIS A 130 16.28 9.99 7.59
CA HIS A 130 15.04 10.42 8.24
C HIS A 130 13.96 10.77 7.22
N ALA A 131 14.29 11.49 6.15
CA ALA A 131 13.34 11.82 5.10
C ALA A 131 12.79 10.56 4.41
N SER A 132 13.66 9.59 4.11
CA SER A 132 13.28 8.34 3.47
C SER A 132 12.41 7.47 4.38
N ILE A 133 12.79 7.25 5.64
CA ILE A 133 11.99 6.51 6.61
C ILE A 133 10.60 7.13 6.77
N THR A 134 10.53 8.47 6.83
CA THR A 134 9.24 9.16 7.01
C THR A 134 8.33 9.04 5.78
N THR A 135 8.91 9.02 4.57
CA THR A 135 8.15 9.01 3.33
C THR A 135 7.87 7.62 2.77
N LYS A 136 8.80 6.68 2.98
CA LYS A 136 8.77 5.34 2.37
C LYS A 136 8.65 4.20 3.39
N GLY A 137 8.81 4.47 4.69
CA GLY A 137 8.85 3.44 5.73
C GLY A 137 7.50 2.82 6.10
N ARG A 138 6.40 3.23 5.44
CA ARG A 138 5.05 2.70 5.62
C ARG A 138 4.41 2.38 4.28
N SER A 139 3.58 1.33 4.23
CA SER A 139 2.80 0.97 3.03
C SER A 139 1.83 2.11 2.67
N VAL A 140 1.17 2.69 3.67
CA VAL A 140 0.34 3.89 3.50
C VAL A 140 1.16 5.14 3.82
N ARG A 141 1.44 5.95 2.80
CA ARG A 141 2.22 7.19 2.93
C ARG A 141 1.51 8.20 3.81
N LEU A 142 2.24 8.74 4.80
CA LEU A 142 1.79 9.86 5.63
C LEU A 142 2.45 11.19 5.20
N PRO A 143 1.72 12.32 5.22
CA PRO A 143 2.33 13.64 5.07
C PRO A 143 3.37 13.91 6.16
N LEU A 144 4.46 14.62 5.84
CA LEU A 144 5.59 14.88 6.75
C LEU A 144 5.16 15.48 8.09
N GLY A 145 4.20 16.42 8.09
CA GLY A 145 3.66 17.01 9.32
C GLY A 145 3.01 15.95 10.21
N ARG A 146 2.16 15.10 9.64
CA ARG A 146 1.48 14.03 10.38
C ARG A 146 2.43 12.95 10.89
N ALA A 147 3.48 12.64 10.13
CA ALA A 147 4.52 11.71 10.58
C ALA A 147 5.31 12.26 11.79
N GLY A 148 5.55 13.56 11.83
CA GLY A 148 6.11 14.25 12.99
C GLY A 148 5.20 14.17 14.21
N ASP A 149 3.90 14.43 14.03
CA ASP A 149 2.89 14.33 15.08
C ASP A 149 2.78 12.89 15.61
N LEU A 150 2.76 11.89 14.73
CA LEU A 150 2.75 10.48 15.08
C LEU A 150 3.97 10.11 15.95
N SER A 151 5.16 10.58 15.58
CA SER A 151 6.38 10.34 16.39
C SER A 151 6.28 10.95 17.79
N ARG A 152 5.61 12.11 17.93
CA ARG A 152 5.33 12.74 19.23
C ARG A 152 4.33 11.92 20.03
N VAL A 153 3.25 11.46 19.40
CA VAL A 153 2.21 10.62 20.01
C VAL A 153 2.83 9.32 20.55
N VAL A 154 3.63 8.60 19.74
CA VAL A 154 4.31 7.36 20.19
C VAL A 154 5.20 7.59 21.40
N LYS A 155 5.99 8.67 21.42
CA LYS A 155 6.85 9.02 22.55
C LYS A 155 6.05 9.40 23.79
N ALA A 156 4.99 10.19 23.63
CA ALA A 156 4.12 10.60 24.72
C ALA A 156 3.37 9.41 25.31
N GLN A 157 2.86 8.51 24.48
CA GLN A 157 2.20 7.28 24.93
C GLN A 157 3.15 6.40 25.76
N ALA A 158 4.38 6.19 25.28
CA ALA A 158 5.37 5.41 26.01
C ALA A 158 5.74 6.06 27.35
N ALA A 159 5.93 7.38 27.39
CA ALA A 159 6.24 8.12 28.62
C ALA A 159 5.08 8.09 29.63
N LEU A 160 3.85 8.32 29.17
CA LEU A 160 2.65 8.28 30.02
C LEU A 160 2.38 6.87 30.54
N ARG A 161 2.56 5.83 29.71
CA ARG A 161 2.44 4.43 30.13
C ARG A 161 3.41 4.09 31.27
N ALA A 162 4.67 4.53 31.15
CA ALA A 162 5.67 4.34 32.17
C ALA A 162 5.35 5.11 33.47
N ALA A 163 4.77 6.32 33.36
CA ALA A 163 4.43 7.14 34.54
C ALA A 163 3.15 6.69 35.25
N LEU A 164 2.13 6.27 34.47
CA LEU A 164 0.80 5.93 35.01
C LEU A 164 0.64 4.45 35.36
N ASN A 165 1.55 3.56 34.89
CA ASN A 165 1.43 2.10 34.98
C ASN A 165 0.12 1.53 34.43
N ARG A 166 -0.50 2.25 33.47
CA ARG A 166 -1.69 1.85 32.71
C ARG A 166 -1.62 2.43 31.30
N GLU A 167 -2.49 1.96 30.42
CA GLU A 167 -2.65 2.60 29.10
C GLU A 167 -3.21 4.03 29.27
N PRO A 168 -2.56 5.04 28.65
CA PRO A 168 -3.05 6.42 28.69
C PRO A 168 -4.30 6.58 27.81
N THR A 169 -5.21 7.47 28.22
CA THR A 169 -6.37 7.83 27.40
C THR A 169 -5.97 8.74 26.24
N HIS A 170 -6.81 8.79 25.20
CA HIS A 170 -6.57 9.68 24.05
C HIS A 170 -6.48 11.16 24.46
N ASP A 171 -7.26 11.57 25.45
CA ASP A 171 -7.22 12.94 26.00
C ASP A 171 -5.92 13.25 26.72
N GLU A 172 -5.35 12.28 27.45
CA GLU A 172 -4.06 12.44 28.09
C GLU A 172 -2.92 12.58 27.08
N ILE A 173 -2.97 11.77 26.01
CA ILE A 173 -2.02 11.85 24.90
C ILE A 173 -2.17 13.19 24.16
N ALA A 174 -3.41 13.62 23.87
CA ALA A 174 -3.69 14.88 23.20
C ALA A 174 -3.13 16.08 23.96
N ARG A 175 -3.34 16.12 25.28
CA ARG A 175 -2.77 17.17 26.15
C ARG A 175 -1.23 17.15 26.16
N ALA A 176 -0.62 15.97 26.25
CA ALA A 176 0.84 15.83 26.27
C ALA A 176 1.49 16.26 24.95
N CYS A 177 0.77 16.10 23.83
CA CYS A 177 1.26 16.45 22.48
C CYS A 177 0.83 17.82 21.99
N ASN A 178 -0.04 18.56 22.72
CA ASN A 178 -0.72 19.77 22.26
C ASN A 178 -1.48 19.57 20.93
N LEU A 179 -2.24 18.47 20.84
CA LEU A 179 -3.08 18.11 19.69
C LEU A 179 -4.55 18.13 20.09
N SER A 180 -5.46 18.25 19.11
CA SER A 180 -6.88 18.04 19.38
C SER A 180 -7.14 16.54 19.67
N PRO A 181 -8.14 16.20 20.52
CA PRO A 181 -8.46 14.81 20.85
C PRO A 181 -8.74 13.95 19.62
N GLU A 182 -9.47 14.48 18.65
CA GLU A 182 -9.79 13.80 17.37
C GLU A 182 -8.53 13.43 16.57
N ILE A 183 -7.54 14.34 16.52
CA ILE A 183 -6.27 14.08 15.85
C ILE A 183 -5.46 13.03 16.63
N ALA A 184 -5.44 13.11 17.94
CA ALA A 184 -4.72 12.16 18.78
C ALA A 184 -5.31 10.74 18.65
N GLU A 185 -6.62 10.61 18.59
CA GLU A 185 -7.32 9.34 18.34
C GLU A 185 -6.98 8.76 16.95
N SER A 186 -7.10 9.58 15.90
CA SER A 186 -6.75 9.15 14.54
C SER A 186 -5.29 8.72 14.40
N LEU A 187 -4.37 9.42 15.08
CA LEU A 187 -2.95 9.07 15.09
C LEU A 187 -2.68 7.85 15.95
N ALA A 188 -3.40 7.65 17.07
CA ALA A 188 -3.26 6.48 17.91
C ALA A 188 -3.63 5.19 17.16
N ALA A 189 -4.64 5.22 16.30
CA ALA A 189 -4.98 4.11 15.42
C ALA A 189 -3.84 3.77 14.44
N LEU A 190 -3.06 4.77 14.01
CA LEU A 190 -1.92 4.60 13.10
C LEU A 190 -0.61 4.19 13.82
N VAL A 191 -0.59 4.10 15.15
CA VAL A 191 0.61 3.68 15.89
C VAL A 191 0.94 2.21 15.63
N GLN A 192 -0.08 1.37 15.47
CA GLN A 192 0.13 -0.04 15.16
C GLN A 192 0.72 -0.20 13.74
N PRO A 193 1.78 -1.01 13.57
CA PRO A 193 2.31 -1.32 12.26
C PRO A 193 1.29 -2.14 11.46
N GLU A 194 1.34 -2.00 10.13
CA GLU A 194 0.57 -2.86 9.23
C GLU A 194 1.02 -4.32 9.40
N ARG A 195 0.07 -5.24 9.36
CA ARG A 195 0.34 -6.68 9.42
C ARG A 195 0.18 -7.29 8.03
N SER A 196 1.02 -8.27 7.71
CA SER A 196 0.89 -9.01 6.46
C SER A 196 -0.37 -9.89 6.51
N LEU A 197 -1.16 -9.88 5.44
CA LEU A 197 -2.28 -10.80 5.28
C LEU A 197 -1.83 -12.27 5.16
N ASP A 198 -0.60 -12.48 4.67
CA ASP A 198 0.02 -13.82 4.57
C ASP A 198 0.68 -14.28 5.88
N GLU A 199 0.62 -13.46 6.94
CA GLU A 199 1.14 -13.83 8.24
C GLU A 199 0.43 -15.09 8.74
N PRO A 200 1.19 -16.16 9.08
CA PRO A 200 0.59 -17.38 9.58
C PRO A 200 -0.01 -17.13 10.96
N LEU A 201 -1.28 -17.48 11.12
CA LEU A 201 -1.91 -17.49 12.44
C LEU A 201 -1.32 -18.65 13.23
N GLU A 202 -0.73 -18.35 14.38
CA GLU A 202 -0.27 -19.36 15.34
C GLU A 202 -1.50 -20.14 15.84
N SER A 203 -1.84 -21.19 15.13
CA SER A 203 -2.80 -22.20 15.61
C SER A 203 -2.06 -23.13 16.56
N GLY A 204 -2.54 -23.17 17.82
CA GLY A 204 -1.97 -24.03 18.85
C GLY A 204 -1.68 -25.46 18.38
N THR A 205 -0.59 -25.97 18.87
CA THR A 205 0.02 -27.30 19.01
C THR A 205 -0.47 -28.53 18.24
N ASN A 206 -1.48 -28.45 17.32
CA ASN A 206 -2.05 -29.65 16.69
C ASN A 206 -2.20 -29.64 15.16
N SER A 207 -1.53 -28.72 14.44
CA SER A 207 -1.57 -28.76 12.95
C SER A 207 -0.50 -29.66 12.37
N ARG A 208 -0.74 -30.99 12.37
CA ARG A 208 0.01 -31.98 11.58
C ARG A 208 -0.31 -31.94 10.08
N ALA A 209 -1.18 -31.06 9.64
CA ALA A 209 -1.52 -30.86 8.22
C ALA A 209 -0.94 -29.53 7.75
N GLY A 210 -0.07 -29.57 6.73
CA GLY A 210 0.73 -28.48 6.18
C GLY A 210 -0.03 -27.36 5.46
N GLY A 211 -1.15 -26.88 6.00
CA GLY A 211 -1.91 -25.74 5.53
C GLY A 211 -2.06 -24.72 6.68
N GLY A 212 -1.01 -23.92 6.95
CA GLY A 212 -1.09 -22.83 7.91
C GLY A 212 -2.17 -21.83 7.46
N ARG A 213 -3.20 -21.61 8.30
CA ARG A 213 -4.18 -20.54 8.07
C ARG A 213 -3.44 -19.20 8.14
N THR A 214 -3.64 -18.37 7.15
CA THR A 214 -3.11 -17.00 7.12
C THR A 214 -4.15 -16.02 7.68
N LEU A 215 -3.70 -14.81 8.02
CA LEU A 215 -4.59 -13.74 8.48
C LEU A 215 -5.68 -13.46 7.41
N ALA A 216 -5.32 -13.49 6.12
CA ALA A 216 -6.27 -13.35 5.01
C ALA A 216 -7.40 -14.40 5.04
N SER A 217 -7.13 -15.62 5.50
CA SER A 217 -8.14 -16.69 5.54
C SER A 217 -9.20 -16.51 6.65
N VAL A 218 -8.97 -15.58 7.58
CA VAL A 218 -9.87 -15.28 8.70
C VAL A 218 -10.66 -14.00 8.47
N ILE A 219 -10.09 -13.07 7.69
CA ILE A 219 -10.80 -11.88 7.26
C ILE A 219 -11.81 -12.35 6.21
N GLY A 220 -13.10 -12.41 6.59
CA GLY A 220 -14.17 -12.76 5.66
C GLY A 220 -14.22 -11.80 4.48
N ALA A 221 -14.67 -12.27 3.33
CA ALA A 221 -15.13 -11.38 2.28
C ALA A 221 -16.30 -10.55 2.81
N ASP A 222 -16.42 -9.28 2.37
CA ASP A 222 -17.58 -8.45 2.70
C ASP A 222 -18.86 -9.25 2.49
N GLU A 223 -19.76 -9.24 3.47
CA GLU A 223 -21.08 -9.92 3.39
C GLU A 223 -21.85 -9.49 2.12
N ASP A 224 -21.59 -8.28 1.62
CA ASP A 224 -22.10 -7.77 0.34
C ASP A 224 -21.64 -8.57 -0.90
N ALA A 225 -20.55 -9.32 -0.84
CA ALA A 225 -20.09 -10.13 -1.98
C ALA A 225 -20.90 -11.43 -2.10
N ASP A 226 -21.35 -11.99 -0.98
CA ASP A 226 -22.17 -13.20 -0.94
C ASP A 226 -23.64 -12.89 -1.23
N ASP A 227 -24.10 -11.69 -0.86
CA ASP A 227 -25.46 -11.19 -1.14
C ASP A 227 -25.68 -10.81 -2.63
N ARG A 228 -24.60 -10.58 -3.39
CA ARG A 228 -24.68 -10.26 -4.83
C ARG A 228 -24.99 -11.48 -5.72
N LEU A 229 -24.66 -12.68 -5.28
CA LEU A 229 -24.90 -13.90 -6.04
C LEU A 229 -26.39 -14.28 -6.07
N PRO A 230 -27.12 -14.33 -4.90
CA PRO A 230 -28.56 -14.53 -4.92
C PRO A 230 -29.31 -13.47 -5.74
N GLY A 231 -29.00 -12.19 -5.54
CA GLY A 231 -29.64 -11.09 -6.29
C GLY A 231 -29.44 -11.17 -7.81
N ARG A 232 -28.29 -11.64 -8.29
CA ARG A 232 -28.04 -11.83 -9.73
C ARG A 232 -28.86 -12.99 -10.31
N LEU A 233 -28.98 -14.10 -9.58
CA LEU A 233 -29.80 -15.22 -9.99
C LEU A 233 -31.30 -14.85 -9.99
N GLU A 234 -31.76 -14.13 -8.97
CA GLU A 234 -33.11 -13.61 -8.92
C GLU A 234 -33.41 -12.62 -10.06
N ASP A 235 -32.45 -11.74 -10.41
CA ASP A 235 -32.62 -10.85 -11.54
C ASP A 235 -32.68 -11.59 -12.87
N GLU A 236 -31.88 -12.63 -13.08
CA GLU A 236 -31.95 -13.48 -14.28
C GLU A 236 -33.26 -14.21 -14.36
N ASP A 237 -33.80 -14.74 -13.28
CA ASP A 237 -35.09 -15.40 -13.21
C ASP A 237 -36.24 -14.42 -13.44
N ARG A 238 -36.16 -13.21 -12.89
CA ARG A 238 -37.12 -12.11 -13.18
C ARG A 238 -37.13 -11.75 -14.67
N TRP A 239 -35.95 -11.64 -15.30
CA TRP A 239 -35.85 -11.37 -16.73
C TRP A 239 -36.41 -12.49 -17.57
N ASN A 240 -36.16 -13.73 -17.21
CA ASN A 240 -36.74 -14.90 -17.90
C ASN A 240 -38.25 -14.94 -17.77
N ALA A 241 -38.77 -14.72 -16.57
CA ALA A 241 -40.19 -14.63 -16.31
C ALA A 241 -40.88 -13.51 -17.12
N LEU A 242 -40.24 -12.31 -17.18
CA LEU A 242 -40.76 -11.20 -17.96
C LEU A 242 -40.73 -11.50 -19.44
N ARG A 243 -39.69 -12.15 -19.97
CA ARG A 243 -39.58 -12.54 -21.39
C ARG A 243 -40.70 -13.52 -21.78
N LEU A 244 -40.95 -14.53 -20.94
CA LEU A 244 -42.04 -15.49 -21.14
C LEU A 244 -43.40 -14.78 -21.11
N ALA A 245 -43.62 -13.83 -20.20
CA ALA A 245 -44.83 -13.05 -20.11
C ALA A 245 -45.10 -12.17 -21.33
N LEU A 246 -44.05 -11.68 -22.00
CA LEU A 246 -44.14 -10.86 -23.20
C LEU A 246 -44.31 -11.66 -24.49
N GLU A 247 -44.00 -12.96 -24.50
CA GLU A 247 -43.99 -13.80 -25.69
C GLU A 247 -45.37 -13.90 -26.39
N PRO A 248 -46.51 -14.05 -25.66
CA PRO A 248 -47.83 -14.17 -26.27
C PRO A 248 -48.37 -12.84 -26.87
N LEU A 249 -47.71 -11.71 -26.63
CA LEU A 249 -48.13 -10.42 -27.13
C LEU A 249 -47.82 -10.27 -28.66
N PRO A 250 -48.69 -9.55 -29.42
CA PRO A 250 -48.35 -9.17 -30.80
C PRO A 250 -47.01 -8.47 -30.89
N ALA A 251 -46.24 -8.80 -31.92
CA ALA A 251 -44.86 -8.31 -32.06
C ALA A 251 -44.70 -6.76 -31.95
N ARG A 252 -45.69 -6.02 -32.49
CA ARG A 252 -45.69 -4.54 -32.41
C ARG A 252 -45.96 -4.05 -30.98
N ASP A 253 -46.86 -4.69 -30.24
CA ASP A 253 -47.23 -4.32 -28.87
C ASP A 253 -46.05 -4.63 -27.93
N ARG A 254 -45.40 -5.79 -28.08
CA ARG A 254 -44.20 -6.19 -27.38
C ARG A 254 -43.07 -5.21 -27.62
N GLN A 255 -42.78 -4.81 -28.87
CA GLN A 255 -41.76 -3.87 -29.25
C GLN A 255 -41.97 -2.49 -28.60
N VAL A 256 -43.21 -2.01 -28.51
CA VAL A 256 -43.55 -0.76 -27.84
C VAL A 256 -43.23 -0.84 -26.35
N LEU A 257 -43.56 -1.95 -25.66
CA LEU A 257 -43.23 -2.12 -24.24
C LEU A 257 -41.72 -2.19 -24.02
N VAL A 258 -40.98 -2.94 -24.81
CA VAL A 258 -39.52 -3.06 -24.70
C VAL A 258 -38.84 -1.70 -24.84
N LEU A 259 -39.27 -0.89 -25.80
CA LEU A 259 -38.69 0.45 -26.04
C LEU A 259 -39.12 1.46 -24.94
N TYR A 260 -40.40 1.39 -24.50
CA TYR A 260 -40.94 2.34 -23.52
C TYR A 260 -40.33 2.16 -22.13
N TYR A 261 -40.16 0.90 -21.67
CA TYR A 261 -39.59 0.58 -20.37
C TYR A 261 -38.08 0.34 -20.38
N GLY A 262 -37.44 0.39 -21.56
CA GLY A 262 -36.00 0.13 -21.66
C GLY A 262 -35.61 -1.31 -21.33
N LEU A 263 -36.45 -2.28 -21.69
CA LEU A 263 -36.20 -3.69 -21.45
C LEU A 263 -35.08 -4.21 -22.37
N GLU A 264 -34.48 -5.36 -22.02
CA GLU A 264 -33.39 -6.00 -22.79
C GLU A 264 -32.12 -5.11 -22.88
N GLY A 265 -31.85 -4.31 -21.83
CA GLY A 265 -30.64 -3.47 -21.78
C GLY A 265 -30.71 -2.22 -22.70
N LYS A 266 -31.87 -1.85 -23.18
CA LYS A 266 -32.11 -0.61 -23.95
C LYS A 266 -32.43 0.55 -23.03
N GLU A 267 -32.12 1.77 -23.47
CA GLU A 267 -32.56 2.96 -22.75
C GLU A 267 -34.08 3.20 -22.95
N PRO A 268 -34.82 3.63 -21.90
CA PRO A 268 -36.25 3.91 -22.03
C PRO A 268 -36.50 5.12 -22.96
N MET A 269 -37.42 4.94 -23.90
CA MET A 269 -37.75 5.95 -24.91
C MET A 269 -39.10 6.61 -24.65
N THR A 270 -39.26 7.86 -25.04
CA THR A 270 -40.52 8.58 -24.98
C THR A 270 -41.50 8.10 -26.03
N LEU A 271 -42.81 8.26 -25.81
CA LEU A 271 -43.86 7.88 -26.77
C LEU A 271 -43.68 8.55 -28.15
N GLU A 272 -43.11 9.76 -28.17
CA GLU A 272 -42.83 10.53 -29.39
C GLU A 272 -41.66 9.94 -30.18
N GLN A 273 -40.59 9.56 -29.48
CA GLN A 273 -39.42 8.89 -30.12
C GLN A 273 -39.80 7.52 -30.67
N ILE A 274 -40.59 6.74 -29.91
CA ILE A 274 -41.09 5.45 -30.37
C ILE A 274 -42.01 5.64 -31.58
N GLY A 275 -42.89 6.67 -31.57
CA GLY A 275 -43.75 7.01 -32.68
C GLY A 275 -42.97 7.34 -33.96
N SER A 276 -41.92 8.15 -33.84
CA SER A 276 -41.02 8.49 -34.95
C SER A 276 -40.30 7.27 -35.51
N MET A 277 -39.86 6.34 -34.63
CA MET A 277 -39.17 5.12 -35.06
C MET A 277 -40.10 4.12 -35.75
N LEU A 278 -41.32 3.98 -35.28
CA LEU A 278 -42.31 2.99 -35.82
C LEU A 278 -43.20 3.58 -36.94
N GLY A 279 -43.04 4.86 -37.27
CA GLY A 279 -43.85 5.55 -38.30
C GLY A 279 -45.32 5.71 -37.92
N VAL A 280 -45.61 5.90 -36.60
CA VAL A 280 -46.98 6.06 -36.07
C VAL A 280 -47.06 7.29 -35.15
N THR A 281 -48.30 7.77 -34.97
CA THR A 281 -48.51 8.93 -34.08
C THR A 281 -48.29 8.57 -32.61
N ARG A 282 -47.89 9.56 -31.80
CA ARG A 282 -47.72 9.42 -30.33
C ARG A 282 -48.95 8.80 -29.68
N GLU A 283 -50.14 9.20 -30.09
CA GLU A 283 -51.40 8.66 -29.52
C GLU A 283 -51.57 7.19 -29.88
N ARG A 284 -51.16 6.80 -31.08
CA ARG A 284 -51.20 5.39 -31.51
C ARG A 284 -50.24 4.54 -30.68
N VAL A 285 -49.05 5.02 -30.36
CA VAL A 285 -48.09 4.34 -29.50
C VAL A 285 -48.70 4.18 -28.06
N ARG A 286 -49.36 5.23 -27.56
CA ARG A 286 -50.05 5.16 -26.25
C ARG A 286 -51.12 4.06 -26.26
N GLN A 287 -51.96 3.98 -27.29
CA GLN A 287 -52.99 2.95 -27.42
C GLN A 287 -52.39 1.53 -27.49
N LEU A 288 -51.27 1.34 -28.21
CA LEU A 288 -50.56 0.06 -28.30
C LEU A 288 -50.03 -0.35 -26.94
N ARG A 289 -49.37 0.56 -26.20
CA ARG A 289 -48.87 0.35 -24.85
C ARG A 289 -50.00 -0.06 -23.88
N ASP A 290 -51.08 0.74 -23.85
CA ASP A 290 -52.17 0.53 -22.94
C ASP A 290 -52.89 -0.82 -23.21
N ARG A 291 -53.05 -1.18 -24.53
CA ARG A 291 -53.56 -2.48 -24.95
C ARG A 291 -52.65 -3.63 -24.52
N ALA A 292 -51.33 -3.48 -24.69
CA ALA A 292 -50.36 -4.48 -24.27
C ALA A 292 -50.38 -4.72 -22.76
N ILE A 293 -50.45 -3.63 -21.98
CA ILE A 293 -50.57 -3.72 -20.51
C ILE A 293 -51.87 -4.38 -20.11
N ALA A 294 -52.99 -4.07 -20.78
CA ALA A 294 -54.29 -4.71 -20.50
C ALA A 294 -54.25 -6.21 -20.81
N ALA A 295 -53.60 -6.61 -21.93
CA ALA A 295 -53.43 -8.03 -22.28
C ALA A 295 -52.56 -8.78 -21.28
N LEU A 296 -51.49 -8.18 -20.76
CA LEU A 296 -50.66 -8.75 -19.70
C LEU A 296 -51.46 -8.96 -18.40
N ARG A 297 -52.32 -7.99 -18.06
CA ARG A 297 -53.17 -8.08 -16.83
C ARG A 297 -54.29 -9.13 -16.92
N SER A 298 -54.77 -9.46 -18.08
CA SER A 298 -55.87 -10.42 -18.30
C SER A 298 -55.40 -11.82 -18.64
N GLY A 299 -54.10 -12.03 -18.90
CA GLY A 299 -53.53 -13.32 -19.33
C GLY A 299 -52.91 -14.13 -18.19
N GLN A 300 -52.50 -15.37 -18.50
CA GLN A 300 -51.73 -16.24 -17.60
C GLN A 300 -50.42 -15.63 -17.13
N ALA A 301 -49.92 -14.64 -17.86
CA ALA A 301 -48.72 -13.84 -17.48
C ALA A 301 -48.88 -13.14 -16.12
N THR A 302 -50.12 -12.85 -15.68
CA THR A 302 -50.38 -12.20 -14.40
C THR A 302 -49.97 -13.06 -13.20
N GLU A 303 -50.17 -14.38 -13.28
CA GLU A 303 -49.80 -15.29 -12.18
C GLU A 303 -48.29 -15.39 -12.05
N VAL A 304 -47.56 -15.50 -13.17
CA VAL A 304 -46.10 -15.58 -13.19
C VAL A 304 -45.45 -14.29 -12.69
N LEU A 305 -45.99 -13.12 -13.06
CA LEU A 305 -45.47 -11.83 -12.64
C LEU A 305 -45.86 -11.44 -11.21
N ARG A 306 -46.93 -12.00 -10.67
CA ARG A 306 -47.40 -11.70 -9.32
C ARG A 306 -46.43 -12.19 -8.24
N ASP A 307 -45.77 -13.33 -8.48
CA ASP A 307 -44.76 -13.88 -7.56
C ASP A 307 -43.53 -12.98 -7.39
N TRP A 308 -43.33 -12.05 -8.36
CA TRP A 308 -42.21 -11.08 -8.37
C TRP A 308 -42.65 -9.65 -7.98
N ALA A 309 -43.89 -9.41 -7.67
CA ALA A 309 -44.42 -8.08 -7.35
C ALA A 309 -44.57 -7.82 -5.84
N ALA A 310 -44.15 -8.76 -4.99
CA ALA A 310 -44.25 -8.71 -3.53
C ALA A 310 -43.01 -8.03 -2.89
#